data_92be611951b61e67f9fa6f946fe49e6e
#
_entry.id   92be611951b61e67f9fa6f946fe49e6e
#
_cell.length_a   1.000
_cell.length_b   1.000
_cell.length_c   1.000
_cell.angle_alpha   90.00
_cell.angle_beta   90.00
_cell.angle_gamma   90.00
#
_symmetry.space_group_name_H-M   'P 1'
#
loop_
_entity.id
_entity.type
_entity.pdbx_description
1 polymer ?
#
loop_
_entity_poly.entity_id
_entity_poly.type
_entity_poly.pdbx_seq_one_letter_code
_entity_poly.pdbx_strand_id
1 'polypeptide(L)'
;MKINTGRGTIPLITLVGIWSVSALTSLPGLAVSPILGQLTTIFPYATELDIQMLTSLPSLLIIPFVLLAGKLAEKRDFVRLLKAGLWMFAASGVLYLFSDKMWQLMVVSALLGIGSGLIIPLSTGLVSRYFTGEYRVKQFGYSSAITNVTLVVATAVTGYLAEVNWHLPFVVYLLPLVSLLLVGYLKGDTGQPQKQSTGRYRSAAENRRYGYRCSGGIQACDSR
;
A
#
# COMPACT_ATOMS: atom_id res chain seq x y z
N MET A 1 -5.79 -16.00 -19.25
CA MET A 1 -4.39 -16.31 -18.92
C MET A 1 -4.31 -16.64 -17.44
N LYS A 2 -3.69 -17.77 -17.05
CA LYS A 2 -3.45 -18.15 -15.65
C LYS A 2 -1.95 -18.04 -15.37
N ILE A 3 -1.61 -17.50 -14.21
CA ILE A 3 -0.22 -17.21 -13.82
C ILE A 3 0.16 -18.09 -12.63
N ASN A 4 1.34 -18.71 -12.70
CA ASN A 4 1.86 -19.55 -11.63
C ASN A 4 2.31 -18.70 -10.43
N THR A 5 1.87 -19.12 -9.24
CA THR A 5 2.17 -18.44 -7.96
C THR A 5 3.16 -19.19 -7.08
N GLY A 6 3.60 -20.38 -7.53
CA GLY A 6 4.38 -21.31 -6.71
C GLY A 6 3.54 -22.22 -5.79
N ARG A 7 2.23 -21.94 -5.65
CA ARG A 7 1.24 -22.80 -4.95
C ARG A 7 0.05 -23.19 -5.80
N GLY A 8 -0.11 -22.54 -6.96
CA GLY A 8 -1.24 -22.75 -7.85
C GLY A 8 -1.25 -21.71 -8.96
N THR A 9 -2.37 -21.55 -9.63
CA THR A 9 -2.55 -20.56 -10.70
C THR A 9 -3.63 -19.56 -10.31
N ILE A 10 -3.36 -18.26 -10.49
CA ILE A 10 -4.32 -17.18 -10.32
C ILE A 10 -4.73 -16.59 -11.66
N PRO A 11 -5.96 -16.08 -11.80
CA PRO A 11 -6.37 -15.34 -12.98
C PRO A 11 -5.62 -14.00 -13.08
N LEU A 12 -5.40 -13.55 -14.33
CA LEU A 12 -4.70 -12.28 -14.61
C LEU A 12 -5.33 -11.08 -13.88
N ILE A 13 -6.66 -11.06 -13.75
CA ILE A 13 -7.40 -9.98 -13.08
C ILE A 13 -6.98 -9.81 -11.62
N THR A 14 -6.70 -10.91 -10.92
CA THR A 14 -6.19 -10.87 -9.54
C THR A 14 -4.80 -10.25 -9.48
N LEU A 15 -3.94 -10.57 -10.44
CA LEU A 15 -2.60 -10.00 -10.52
C LEU A 15 -2.65 -8.48 -10.78
N VAL A 16 -3.48 -8.06 -11.74
CA VAL A 16 -3.69 -6.63 -12.04
C VAL A 16 -4.26 -5.92 -10.81
N GLY A 17 -5.17 -6.55 -10.07
CA GLY A 17 -5.68 -6.02 -8.80
C GLY A 17 -4.56 -5.82 -7.75
N ILE A 18 -3.64 -6.78 -7.61
CA ILE A 18 -2.49 -6.67 -6.69
C ILE A 18 -1.58 -5.50 -7.11
N TRP A 19 -1.28 -5.38 -8.39
CA TRP A 19 -0.45 -4.30 -8.92
C TRP A 19 -1.12 -2.94 -8.81
N SER A 20 -2.43 -2.86 -9.03
CA SER A 20 -3.22 -1.64 -8.85
C SER A 20 -3.16 -1.15 -7.40
N VAL A 21 -3.33 -2.05 -6.41
CA VAL A 21 -3.19 -1.69 -4.99
C VAL A 21 -1.76 -1.24 -4.67
N SER A 22 -0.74 -1.88 -5.23
CA SER A 22 0.66 -1.47 -5.05
C SER A 22 0.93 -0.07 -5.61
N ALA A 23 0.35 0.26 -6.77
CA ALA A 23 0.46 1.59 -7.38
C ALA A 23 -0.09 2.70 -6.47
N LEU A 24 -1.17 2.42 -5.72
CA LEU A 24 -1.79 3.40 -4.82
C LEU A 24 -0.92 3.78 -3.63
N THR A 25 0.04 2.94 -3.24
CA THR A 25 0.90 3.22 -2.08
C THR A 25 1.82 4.43 -2.27
N SER A 26 2.05 4.88 -3.52
CA SER A 26 2.86 6.05 -3.86
C SER A 26 2.07 7.35 -3.99
N LEU A 27 0.73 7.30 -3.98
CA LEU A 27 -0.11 8.46 -4.22
C LEU A 27 -0.24 9.45 -3.05
N PRO A 28 -0.11 9.05 -1.75
CA PRO A 28 -0.25 10.00 -0.65
C PRO A 28 0.70 11.18 -0.78
N GLY A 29 0.15 12.39 -0.77
CA GLY A 29 0.92 13.63 -0.91
C GLY A 29 1.22 14.08 -2.35
N LEU A 30 1.08 13.20 -3.36
CA LEU A 30 1.41 13.54 -4.75
C LEU A 30 0.59 14.70 -5.32
N ALA A 31 -0.72 14.74 -5.06
CA ALA A 31 -1.58 15.78 -5.61
C ALA A 31 -1.38 17.13 -4.90
N VAL A 32 -0.91 17.11 -3.65
CA VAL A 32 -0.66 18.34 -2.88
C VAL A 32 0.69 18.97 -3.26
N SER A 33 1.71 18.15 -3.54
CA SER A 33 3.06 18.63 -3.83
C SER A 33 3.15 19.70 -4.94
N PRO A 34 2.53 19.53 -6.13
CA PRO A 34 2.64 20.51 -7.21
C PRO A 34 1.87 21.81 -6.93
N ILE A 35 0.86 21.78 -6.06
CA ILE A 35 0.05 22.98 -5.73
C ILE A 35 0.53 23.72 -4.48
N LEU A 36 1.51 23.19 -3.74
CA LEU A 36 2.03 23.85 -2.52
C LEU A 36 2.43 25.30 -2.76
N GLY A 37 3.10 25.58 -3.88
CA GLY A 37 3.50 26.95 -4.25
C GLY A 37 2.33 27.85 -4.63
N GLN A 38 1.21 27.29 -5.08
CA GLN A 38 0.03 28.07 -5.46
C GLN A 38 -0.91 28.30 -4.27
N LEU A 39 -0.84 27.44 -3.24
CA LEU A 39 -1.71 27.52 -2.06
C LEU A 39 -1.55 28.85 -1.31
N THR A 40 -0.37 29.46 -1.33
CA THR A 40 -0.12 30.79 -0.73
C THR A 40 -0.90 31.89 -1.46
N THR A 41 -1.11 31.76 -2.76
CA THR A 41 -1.89 32.72 -3.56
C THR A 41 -3.39 32.45 -3.50
N ILE A 42 -3.79 31.17 -3.38
CA ILE A 42 -5.21 30.75 -3.29
C ILE A 42 -5.79 31.04 -1.90
N PHE A 43 -4.98 30.84 -0.86
CA PHE A 43 -5.37 31.07 0.53
C PHE A 43 -4.46 32.12 1.20
N PRO A 44 -4.65 33.42 0.93
CA PRO A 44 -3.78 34.48 1.44
C PRO A 44 -3.81 34.64 2.98
N TYR A 45 -4.81 34.04 3.65
CA TYR A 45 -4.91 34.01 5.10
C TYR A 45 -4.28 32.76 5.73
N ALA A 46 -3.86 31.76 4.95
CA ALA A 46 -3.19 30.57 5.44
C ALA A 46 -1.73 30.89 5.77
N THR A 47 -1.28 30.43 6.92
CA THR A 47 0.13 30.55 7.29
C THR A 47 0.96 29.49 6.54
N GLU A 48 2.25 29.72 6.39
CA GLU A 48 3.16 28.71 5.82
C GLU A 48 3.11 27.39 6.57
N LEU A 49 2.88 27.45 7.89
CA LEU A 49 2.69 26.27 8.74
C LEU A 49 1.43 25.49 8.36
N ASP A 50 0.32 26.14 8.05
CA ASP A 50 -0.91 25.47 7.63
C ASP A 50 -0.71 24.72 6.33
N ILE A 51 0.00 25.32 5.39
CA ILE A 51 0.31 24.71 4.09
C ILE A 51 1.24 23.49 4.28
N GLN A 52 2.25 23.63 5.13
CA GLN A 52 3.17 22.53 5.42
C GLN A 52 2.49 21.38 6.19
N MET A 53 1.52 21.70 7.06
CA MET A 53 0.71 20.69 7.74
C MET A 53 -0.10 19.82 6.77
N LEU A 54 -0.51 20.35 5.61
CA LEU A 54 -1.24 19.59 4.61
C LEU A 54 -0.48 18.34 4.11
N THR A 55 0.84 18.40 4.04
CA THR A 55 1.71 17.28 3.63
C THR A 55 2.21 16.47 4.81
N SER A 56 2.45 17.12 5.95
CA SER A 56 3.00 16.47 7.13
C SER A 56 1.95 15.65 7.89
N LEU A 57 0.71 16.11 7.92
CA LEU A 57 -0.38 15.48 8.69
C LEU A 57 -0.75 14.08 8.17
N PRO A 58 -0.88 13.84 6.85
CA PRO A 58 -1.04 12.48 6.34
C PRO A 58 0.12 11.57 6.73
N SER A 59 1.36 12.05 6.60
CA SER A 59 2.56 11.27 6.92
C SER A 59 2.63 10.88 8.38
N LEU A 60 2.24 11.79 9.28
CA LEU A 60 2.17 11.52 10.71
C LEU A 60 1.12 10.45 11.04
N LEU A 61 -0.04 10.49 10.38
CA LEU A 61 -1.12 9.53 10.61
C LEU A 61 -0.85 8.16 9.98
N ILE A 62 -0.09 8.09 8.89
CA ILE A 62 0.30 6.82 8.29
C ILE A 62 0.99 5.91 9.31
N ILE A 63 1.90 6.44 10.16
CA ILE A 63 2.71 5.64 11.08
C ILE A 63 1.85 4.81 12.06
N PRO A 64 0.97 5.40 12.88
CA PRO A 64 0.15 4.62 13.82
C PRO A 64 -0.83 3.69 13.10
N PHE A 65 -1.37 4.09 11.95
CA PHE A 65 -2.32 3.27 11.21
C PHE A 65 -1.67 2.10 10.46
N VAL A 66 -0.40 2.19 10.05
CA VAL A 66 0.39 1.05 9.55
C VAL A 66 0.52 -0.02 10.64
N LEU A 67 0.85 0.39 11.88
CA LEU A 67 0.96 -0.53 13.01
C LEU A 67 -0.39 -1.17 13.38
N LEU A 68 -1.45 -0.36 13.35
CA LEU A 68 -2.81 -0.83 13.60
C LEU A 68 -3.27 -1.82 12.53
N ALA A 69 -3.00 -1.51 11.25
CA ALA A 69 -3.34 -2.37 10.12
C ALA A 69 -2.65 -3.74 10.21
N GLY A 70 -1.37 -3.77 10.62
CA GLY A 70 -0.64 -5.02 10.85
C GLY A 70 -1.34 -5.91 11.88
N LYS A 71 -1.68 -5.35 13.05
CA LYS A 71 -2.41 -6.07 14.11
C LYS A 71 -3.82 -6.49 13.69
N LEU A 72 -4.51 -5.64 12.95
CA LEU A 72 -5.88 -5.91 12.50
C LEU A 72 -5.92 -6.99 11.42
N ALA A 73 -4.90 -7.05 10.55
CA ALA A 73 -4.77 -8.05 9.49
C ALA A 73 -4.58 -9.49 10.04
N GLU A 74 -4.15 -9.64 11.29
CA GLU A 74 -4.06 -10.94 11.98
C GLU A 74 -5.43 -11.43 12.50
N LYS A 75 -6.31 -10.49 12.89
CA LYS A 75 -7.58 -10.78 13.57
C LYS A 75 -8.80 -10.69 12.68
N ARG A 76 -8.73 -9.96 11.58
CA ARG A 76 -9.85 -9.67 10.67
C ARG A 76 -9.57 -10.19 9.26
N ASP A 77 -10.63 -10.35 8.48
CA ASP A 77 -10.54 -10.69 7.07
C ASP A 77 -9.70 -9.65 6.33
N PHE A 78 -8.57 -10.08 5.82
CA PHE A 78 -7.59 -9.26 5.13
C PHE A 78 -8.19 -8.44 3.98
N VAL A 79 -9.04 -9.08 3.16
CA VAL A 79 -9.68 -8.43 1.99
C VAL A 79 -10.70 -7.39 2.44
N ARG A 80 -11.42 -7.62 3.54
CA ARG A 80 -12.36 -6.62 4.08
C ARG A 80 -11.63 -5.40 4.60
N LEU A 81 -10.51 -5.61 5.29
CA LEU A 81 -9.67 -4.51 5.80
C LEU A 81 -9.06 -3.70 4.64
N LEU A 82 -8.59 -4.36 3.59
CA LEU A 82 -8.08 -3.72 2.39
C LEU A 82 -9.16 -2.87 1.70
N LYS A 83 -10.36 -3.42 1.55
CA LYS A 83 -11.50 -2.67 0.98
C LYS A 83 -11.85 -1.46 1.84
N ALA A 84 -11.85 -1.59 3.16
CA ALA A 84 -12.10 -0.45 4.05
C ALA A 84 -11.06 0.66 3.87
N GLY A 85 -9.76 0.32 3.79
CA GLY A 85 -8.70 1.29 3.48
C GLY A 85 -8.89 1.97 2.12
N LEU A 86 -9.22 1.20 1.08
CA LEU A 86 -9.50 1.73 -0.25
C LEU A 86 -10.71 2.66 -0.28
N TRP A 87 -11.78 2.32 0.46
CA TRP A 87 -12.96 3.17 0.59
C TRP A 87 -12.64 4.49 1.29
N MET A 88 -11.87 4.45 2.38
CA MET A 88 -11.44 5.66 3.09
C MET A 88 -10.57 6.54 2.19
N PHE A 89 -9.65 5.94 1.45
CA PHE A 89 -8.81 6.67 0.51
C PHE A 89 -9.62 7.31 -0.62
N ALA A 90 -10.54 6.56 -1.23
CA ALA A 90 -11.41 7.05 -2.29
C ALA A 90 -12.34 8.17 -1.79
N ALA A 91 -12.91 8.02 -0.59
CA ALA A 91 -13.74 9.04 0.03
C ALA A 91 -12.96 10.34 0.26
N SER A 92 -11.69 10.25 0.71
CA SER A 92 -10.84 11.43 0.84
C SER A 92 -10.61 12.11 -0.51
N GLY A 93 -10.38 11.35 -1.59
CA GLY A 93 -10.23 11.89 -2.94
C GLY A 93 -11.46 12.67 -3.42
N VAL A 94 -12.66 12.14 -3.18
CA VAL A 94 -13.90 12.85 -3.48
C VAL A 94 -14.05 14.11 -2.65
N LEU A 95 -13.77 14.03 -1.35
CA LEU A 95 -13.88 15.18 -0.44
C LEU A 95 -12.90 16.31 -0.80
N TYR A 96 -11.69 15.97 -1.31
CA TYR A 96 -10.75 16.98 -1.79
C TYR A 96 -11.32 17.83 -2.93
N LEU A 97 -12.11 17.25 -3.83
CA LEU A 97 -12.72 17.98 -4.96
C LEU A 97 -13.77 19.00 -4.52
N PHE A 98 -14.34 18.82 -3.32
CA PHE A 98 -15.36 19.71 -2.73
C PHE A 98 -14.82 20.60 -1.63
N SER A 99 -13.51 20.60 -1.41
CA SER A 99 -12.88 21.34 -0.31
C SER A 99 -12.39 22.70 -0.78
N ASP A 100 -13.09 23.76 -0.35
CA ASP A 100 -12.77 25.16 -0.67
C ASP A 100 -12.07 25.90 0.47
N LYS A 101 -11.98 25.30 1.67
CA LYS A 101 -11.41 25.92 2.86
C LYS A 101 -10.19 25.16 3.36
N MET A 102 -9.17 25.87 3.83
CA MET A 102 -7.91 25.30 4.31
C MET A 102 -8.11 24.23 5.40
N TRP A 103 -8.98 24.48 6.39
CA TRP A 103 -9.27 23.51 7.45
C TRP A 103 -9.92 22.21 6.91
N GLN A 104 -10.75 22.30 5.84
CA GLN A 104 -11.35 21.13 5.21
C GLN A 104 -10.27 20.30 4.53
N LEU A 105 -9.34 20.94 3.81
CA LEU A 105 -8.19 20.28 3.21
C LEU A 105 -7.34 19.54 4.26
N MET A 106 -7.13 20.12 5.45
CA MET A 106 -6.43 19.45 6.55
C MET A 106 -7.15 18.21 7.05
N VAL A 107 -8.48 18.30 7.27
CA VAL A 107 -9.28 17.14 7.73
C VAL A 107 -9.27 16.03 6.69
N VAL A 108 -9.40 16.38 5.42
CA VAL A 108 -9.38 15.40 4.32
C VAL A 108 -7.99 14.79 4.16
N SER A 109 -6.92 15.56 4.34
CA SER A 109 -5.53 15.06 4.39
C SER A 109 -5.34 14.04 5.51
N ALA A 110 -5.92 14.28 6.68
CA ALA A 110 -5.90 13.33 7.79
C ALA A 110 -6.60 12.02 7.42
N LEU A 111 -7.78 12.10 6.81
CA LEU A 111 -8.54 10.93 6.34
C LEU A 111 -7.75 10.12 5.30
N LEU A 112 -7.10 10.83 4.37
CA LEU A 112 -6.23 10.22 3.36
C LEU A 112 -5.03 9.49 4.01
N GLY A 113 -4.42 10.08 5.04
CA GLY A 113 -3.34 9.46 5.81
C GLY A 113 -3.78 8.18 6.50
N ILE A 114 -4.97 8.14 7.09
CA ILE A 114 -5.55 6.95 7.70
C ILE A 114 -5.77 5.85 6.65
N GLY A 115 -6.41 6.19 5.52
CA GLY A 115 -6.64 5.26 4.42
C GLY A 115 -5.35 4.66 3.88
N SER A 116 -4.35 5.49 3.65
CA SER A 116 -3.01 5.10 3.16
C SER A 116 -2.29 4.20 4.16
N GLY A 117 -2.35 4.55 5.45
CA GLY A 117 -1.75 3.75 6.53
C GLY A 117 -2.31 2.33 6.61
N LEU A 118 -3.58 2.14 6.25
CA LEU A 118 -4.18 0.80 6.13
C LEU A 118 -3.72 0.07 4.87
N ILE A 119 -3.64 0.75 3.72
CA ILE A 119 -3.34 0.14 2.42
C ILE A 119 -1.89 -0.32 2.31
N ILE A 120 -0.92 0.45 2.80
CA ILE A 120 0.52 0.20 2.64
C ILE A 120 0.92 -1.21 3.11
N PRO A 121 0.67 -1.63 4.37
CA PRO A 121 1.05 -2.97 4.84
C PRO A 121 0.20 -4.07 4.20
N LEU A 122 -1.04 -3.76 3.83
CA LEU A 122 -1.92 -4.72 3.19
C LEU A 122 -1.51 -4.98 1.73
N SER A 123 -0.97 -4.01 1.02
CA SER A 123 -0.42 -4.19 -0.33
C SER A 123 0.72 -5.21 -0.33
N THR A 124 1.71 -5.04 0.54
CA THR A 124 2.83 -5.99 0.69
C THR A 124 2.37 -7.35 1.21
N GLY A 125 1.40 -7.35 2.13
CA GLY A 125 0.75 -8.55 2.63
C GLY A 125 0.03 -9.35 1.54
N LEU A 126 -0.57 -8.67 0.58
CA LEU A 126 -1.27 -9.29 -0.56
C LEU A 126 -0.29 -10.11 -1.40
N VAL A 127 0.84 -9.52 -1.80
CA VAL A 127 1.89 -10.22 -2.55
C VAL A 127 2.39 -11.44 -1.77
N SER A 128 2.62 -11.28 -0.47
CA SER A 128 3.12 -12.37 0.39
C SER A 128 2.13 -13.52 0.56
N ARG A 129 0.83 -13.28 0.45
CA ARG A 129 -0.22 -14.31 0.58
C ARG A 129 -0.42 -15.10 -0.70
N TYR A 130 -0.37 -14.43 -1.86
CA TYR A 130 -0.62 -15.06 -3.15
C TYR A 130 0.62 -15.74 -3.75
N PHE A 131 1.83 -15.26 -3.44
CA PHE A 131 3.06 -15.76 -4.05
C PHE A 131 4.03 -16.37 -3.04
N THR A 132 4.79 -17.40 -3.47
CA THR A 132 5.79 -18.08 -2.63
C THR A 132 7.11 -18.29 -3.39
N GLY A 133 8.21 -18.44 -2.62
CA GLY A 133 9.54 -18.69 -3.19
C GLY A 133 10.02 -17.60 -4.15
N GLU A 134 10.60 -17.98 -5.25
CA GLU A 134 11.12 -17.06 -6.27
C GLU A 134 10.04 -16.19 -6.91
N TYR A 135 8.82 -16.74 -7.07
CA TYR A 135 7.70 -15.98 -7.64
C TYR A 135 7.35 -14.77 -6.78
N ARG A 136 7.44 -14.91 -5.45
CA ARG A 136 7.21 -13.81 -4.51
C ARG A 136 8.25 -12.70 -4.68
N VAL A 137 9.53 -13.04 -4.81
CA VAL A 137 10.61 -12.06 -5.01
C VAL A 137 10.41 -11.30 -6.32
N LYS A 138 10.12 -12.03 -7.42
CA LYS A 138 9.81 -11.43 -8.72
C LYS A 138 8.60 -10.48 -8.65
N GLN A 139 7.54 -10.86 -7.93
CA GLN A 139 6.35 -10.02 -7.78
C GLN A 139 6.59 -8.77 -6.95
N PHE A 140 7.43 -8.82 -5.92
CA PHE A 140 7.86 -7.60 -5.22
C PHE A 140 8.65 -6.67 -6.15
N GLY A 141 9.52 -7.20 -7.00
CA GLY A 141 10.22 -6.42 -8.02
C GLY A 141 9.26 -5.74 -8.99
N TYR A 142 8.28 -6.47 -9.53
CA TYR A 142 7.26 -5.89 -10.41
C TYR A 142 6.38 -4.86 -9.70
N SER A 143 5.94 -5.14 -8.48
CA SER A 143 5.16 -4.18 -7.69
C SER A 143 5.94 -2.89 -7.44
N SER A 144 7.23 -3.00 -7.10
CA SER A 144 8.10 -1.84 -6.91
C SER A 144 8.29 -1.04 -8.20
N ALA A 145 8.52 -1.72 -9.33
CA ALA A 145 8.64 -1.06 -10.64
C ALA A 145 7.36 -0.31 -11.00
N ILE A 146 6.19 -0.95 -10.85
CA ILE A 146 4.89 -0.33 -11.12
C ILE A 146 4.65 0.88 -10.20
N THR A 147 4.98 0.78 -8.91
CA THR A 147 4.85 1.89 -7.96
C THR A 147 5.68 3.10 -8.41
N ASN A 148 6.94 2.89 -8.82
CA ASN A 148 7.81 3.97 -9.29
C ASN A 148 7.34 4.56 -10.63
N VAL A 149 6.92 3.73 -11.58
CA VAL A 149 6.35 4.22 -12.86
C VAL A 149 5.08 5.03 -12.59
N THR A 150 4.20 4.54 -11.71
CA THR A 150 2.99 5.26 -11.31
C THR A 150 3.33 6.60 -10.66
N LEU A 151 4.36 6.64 -9.79
CA LEU A 151 4.85 7.86 -9.16
C LEU A 151 5.24 8.91 -10.21
N VAL A 152 6.07 8.53 -11.17
CA VAL A 152 6.55 9.44 -12.23
C VAL A 152 5.39 9.94 -13.09
N VAL A 153 4.54 9.03 -13.56
CA VAL A 153 3.38 9.38 -14.40
C VAL A 153 2.39 10.26 -13.64
N ALA A 154 2.06 9.89 -12.40
CA ALA A 154 1.13 10.65 -11.58
C ALA A 154 1.68 12.05 -11.25
N THR A 155 2.98 12.19 -10.97
CA THR A 155 3.62 13.51 -10.73
C THR A 155 3.54 14.38 -11.97
N ALA A 156 3.83 13.85 -13.16
CA ALA A 156 3.75 14.59 -14.40
C ALA A 156 2.30 15.05 -14.70
N VAL A 157 1.34 14.12 -14.52
CA VAL A 157 -0.10 14.40 -14.73
C VAL A 157 -0.60 15.44 -13.73
N THR A 158 -0.29 15.29 -12.45
CA THR A 158 -0.73 16.23 -11.40
C THR A 158 -0.09 17.62 -11.60
N GLY A 159 1.18 17.68 -12.00
CA GLY A 159 1.84 18.94 -12.33
C GLY A 159 1.15 19.67 -13.47
N TYR A 160 0.87 18.99 -14.58
CA TYR A 160 0.15 19.57 -15.71
C TYR A 160 -1.28 20.01 -15.35
N LEU A 161 -2.01 19.16 -14.58
CA LEU A 161 -3.36 19.49 -14.15
C LEU A 161 -3.40 20.69 -13.19
N ALA A 162 -2.37 20.87 -12.36
CA ALA A 162 -2.27 22.00 -11.43
C ALA A 162 -2.17 23.35 -12.16
N GLU A 163 -1.55 23.39 -13.36
CA GLU A 163 -1.48 24.60 -14.18
C GLU A 163 -2.84 25.02 -14.72
N VAL A 164 -3.74 24.07 -14.97
CA VAL A 164 -5.09 24.33 -15.51
C VAL A 164 -6.06 24.74 -14.40
N ASN A 165 -6.08 23.98 -13.30
CA ASN A 165 -6.93 24.26 -12.14
C ASN A 165 -6.39 23.52 -10.92
N TRP A 166 -6.29 24.20 -9.78
CA TRP A 166 -5.75 23.65 -8.53
C TRP A 166 -6.56 22.48 -7.93
N HIS A 167 -7.82 22.28 -8.32
CA HIS A 167 -8.64 21.13 -7.91
C HIS A 167 -8.38 19.87 -8.75
N LEU A 168 -7.94 20.02 -10.01
CA LEU A 168 -7.76 18.88 -10.92
C LEU A 168 -6.73 17.84 -10.47
N PRO A 169 -5.61 18.19 -9.82
CA PRO A 169 -4.66 17.19 -9.31
C PRO A 169 -5.30 16.17 -8.37
N PHE A 170 -6.33 16.55 -7.63
CA PHE A 170 -7.02 15.65 -6.70
C PHE A 170 -7.83 14.53 -7.40
N VAL A 171 -8.09 14.65 -8.70
CA VAL A 171 -8.72 13.58 -9.51
C VAL A 171 -7.88 12.30 -9.48
N VAL A 172 -6.56 12.39 -9.30
CA VAL A 172 -5.68 11.23 -9.16
C VAL A 172 -6.04 10.39 -7.92
N TYR A 173 -6.60 11.01 -6.89
CA TYR A 173 -7.10 10.31 -5.70
C TYR A 173 -8.41 9.54 -5.92
N LEU A 174 -8.99 9.56 -7.12
CA LEU A 174 -10.10 8.68 -7.51
C LEU A 174 -9.62 7.32 -8.08
N LEU A 175 -8.32 7.18 -8.39
CA LEU A 175 -7.75 5.89 -8.83
C LEU A 175 -8.06 4.71 -7.89
N PRO A 176 -8.14 4.87 -6.55
CA PRO A 176 -8.58 3.82 -5.66
C PRO A 176 -9.95 3.22 -5.97
N LEU A 177 -10.86 3.97 -6.60
CA LEU A 177 -12.15 3.42 -7.04
C LEU A 177 -11.98 2.31 -8.07
N VAL A 178 -11.06 2.50 -9.02
CA VAL A 178 -10.73 1.47 -10.02
C VAL A 178 -10.12 0.25 -9.33
N SER A 179 -9.20 0.46 -8.38
CA SER A 179 -8.61 -0.63 -7.59
C SER A 179 -9.64 -1.33 -6.72
N LEU A 180 -10.63 -0.62 -6.19
CA LEU A 180 -11.72 -1.20 -5.41
C LEU A 180 -12.57 -2.16 -6.24
N LEU A 181 -12.88 -1.80 -7.50
CA LEU A 181 -13.57 -2.67 -8.44
C LEU A 181 -12.75 -3.93 -8.72
N LEU A 182 -11.44 -3.79 -8.98
CA LEU A 182 -10.54 -4.92 -9.22
C LEU A 182 -10.40 -5.82 -7.99
N VAL A 183 -10.29 -5.25 -6.79
CA VAL A 183 -10.24 -5.99 -5.52
C VAL A 183 -11.59 -6.65 -5.21
N GLY A 184 -12.69 -6.13 -5.75
CA GLY A 184 -14.00 -6.77 -5.69
C GLY A 184 -14.02 -8.17 -6.31
N TYR A 185 -13.24 -8.39 -7.37
CA TYR A 185 -13.07 -9.69 -8.01
C TYR A 185 -12.09 -10.63 -7.29
N LEU A 186 -11.30 -10.13 -6.32
CA LEU A 186 -10.56 -11.02 -5.44
C LEU A 186 -11.59 -11.76 -4.57
N LYS A 187 -11.88 -13.00 -4.94
CA LYS A 187 -12.58 -13.93 -4.05
C LYS A 187 -11.79 -13.97 -2.74
N GLY A 188 -12.50 -13.78 -1.63
CA GLY A 188 -11.94 -13.86 -0.29
C GLY A 188 -11.45 -15.28 0.03
N ASP A 189 -10.51 -15.75 -0.77
CA ASP A 189 -9.76 -16.94 -0.47
C ASP A 189 -8.78 -16.56 0.63
N THR A 190 -9.17 -16.87 1.84
CA THR A 190 -8.41 -16.74 3.05
C THR A 190 -7.20 -17.68 2.99
N GLY A 191 -6.26 -17.35 2.15
CA GLY A 191 -4.91 -17.90 2.26
C GLY A 191 -4.44 -17.60 3.67
N GLN A 192 -4.43 -18.63 4.53
CA GLN A 192 -3.98 -18.51 5.90
C GLN A 192 -2.64 -17.76 5.92
N PRO A 193 -2.45 -16.80 6.81
CA PRO A 193 -1.17 -16.18 6.98
C PRO A 193 -0.16 -17.29 7.21
N GLN A 194 0.83 -17.39 6.33
CA GLN A 194 1.93 -18.29 6.56
C GLN A 194 2.56 -17.81 7.88
N LYS A 195 2.36 -18.57 8.96
CA LYS A 195 3.19 -18.43 10.16
C LYS A 195 4.62 -18.39 9.65
N GLN A 196 5.24 -17.22 9.67
CA GLN A 196 6.67 -17.13 9.43
C GLN A 196 7.28 -18.20 10.29
N SER A 197 7.97 -19.13 9.65
CA SER A 197 8.66 -20.19 10.36
C SER A 197 9.85 -19.57 11.11
N THR A 198 9.56 -18.90 12.20
CA THR A 198 10.52 -18.55 13.26
C THR A 198 11.22 -19.83 13.75
N GLY A 199 10.64 -20.99 13.44
CA GLY A 199 11.24 -22.30 13.69
C GLY A 199 12.53 -22.56 12.92
N ARG A 200 12.69 -22.03 11.69
CA ARG A 200 13.91 -22.33 10.92
C ARG A 200 15.14 -21.59 11.43
N TYR A 201 14.97 -20.35 11.96
CA TYR A 201 16.06 -19.63 12.61
C TYR A 201 16.39 -20.20 13.99
N ARG A 202 15.36 -20.65 14.73
CA ARG A 202 15.57 -21.30 16.05
C ARG A 202 16.25 -22.63 15.89
N SER A 203 15.86 -23.45 14.93
CA SER A 203 16.52 -24.74 14.59
C SER A 203 17.95 -24.54 14.11
N ALA A 204 18.25 -23.53 13.28
CA ALA A 204 19.62 -23.25 12.84
C ALA A 204 20.52 -22.71 13.96
N ALA A 205 19.97 -21.95 14.89
CA ALA A 205 20.71 -21.47 16.06
C ALA A 205 20.91 -22.57 17.09
N GLU A 206 19.95 -23.48 17.25
CA GLU A 206 19.97 -24.63 18.14
C GLU A 206 20.92 -25.73 17.62
N ASN A 207 20.89 -26.02 16.30
CA ASN A 207 21.86 -26.92 15.65
C ASN A 207 23.30 -26.41 15.73
N ARG A 208 23.51 -25.07 15.71
CA ARG A 208 24.83 -24.47 15.90
C ARG A 208 25.33 -24.61 17.34
N ARG A 209 24.41 -24.65 18.31
CA ARG A 209 24.74 -24.79 19.74
C ARG A 209 25.07 -26.24 20.11
N TYR A 210 24.50 -27.22 19.40
CA TYR A 210 24.71 -28.66 19.66
C TYR A 210 25.68 -29.32 18.66
N GLY A 211 26.32 -28.58 17.76
CA GLY A 211 27.39 -29.10 16.90
C GLY A 211 26.94 -30.10 15.81
N TYR A 212 25.63 -30.19 15.50
CA TYR A 212 25.13 -31.08 14.45
C TYR A 212 25.42 -30.52 13.07
N ARG A 213 26.28 -31.23 12.31
CA ARG A 213 26.57 -30.93 10.91
C ARG A 213 25.65 -31.75 10.01
N CYS A 214 24.54 -31.17 9.56
CA CYS A 214 23.69 -31.78 8.53
C CYS A 214 24.32 -31.55 7.17
N SER A 215 24.83 -32.61 6.54
CA SER A 215 25.19 -32.66 5.12
C SER A 215 23.92 -32.74 4.28
N GLY A 216 23.81 -31.93 3.22
CA GLY A 216 22.59 -31.75 2.42
C GLY A 216 22.11 -33.06 1.79
N GLY A 217 20.82 -33.33 1.96
CA GLY A 217 20.07 -34.47 1.45
C GLY A 217 19.25 -35.13 2.54
N ILE A 218 18.00 -35.48 2.22
CA ILE A 218 17.00 -36.09 3.11
C ILE A 218 17.59 -37.36 3.75
N GLN A 219 18.29 -37.24 4.88
CA GLN A 219 18.66 -38.38 5.72
C GLN A 219 18.85 -37.94 7.17
N ALA A 220 18.51 -38.81 8.10
CA ALA A 220 18.45 -38.60 9.53
C ALA A 220 19.74 -37.98 10.11
N CYS A 221 19.58 -37.01 11.04
CA CYS A 221 20.68 -36.51 11.85
C CYS A 221 21.09 -37.59 12.85
N ASP A 222 22.32 -38.13 12.74
CA ASP A 222 22.90 -39.07 13.67
C ASP A 222 23.64 -38.31 14.78
N SER A 223 23.41 -38.69 16.02
CA SER A 223 24.04 -38.15 17.21
C SER A 223 25.34 -38.90 17.44
N ARG A 224 26.47 -38.23 17.37
CA ARG A 224 27.71 -38.69 18.00
C ARG A 224 27.97 -37.93 19.28
#